data_dc19689b9d91e5018cb0fc88d76898fb
#
_entry.id   dc19689b9d91e5018cb0fc88d76898fb
#
_cell.length_a   1.000
_cell.length_b   1.000
_cell.length_c   1.000
_cell.angle_alpha   90.00
_cell.angle_beta   90.00
_cell.angle_gamma   90.00
#
_symmetry.space_group_name_H-M   'P 1'
#
loop_
_entity.id
_entity.type
_entity.pdbx_description
1 polymer ?
#
loop_
_entity_poly.entity_id
_entity_poly.type
_entity_poly.pdbx_seq_one_letter_code
_entity_poly.pdbx_strand_id
1 'polypeptide(L)'
;MARLAVIVSVITLSFVLVGCNGKDADKSQTLNTEVIAPSDANALYAEAVHLEGQAGPLIKNETLLRKALDKYNQFISKYPNSDKIDDAAFRMAGIYEYLKDYTNAVRNYQRTYQWNPQTPTVARFKAAYILDTQLGRRADALQIYQEALSKITKSNEHRLWVELAEQRVKELTGEAKPQP
;
A
#
# COMPACT_ATOMS: atom_id res chain seq x y z
N MET A 1 -32.06 28.43 -27.38
CA MET A 1 -32.62 28.14 -26.04
C MET A 1 -33.45 26.87 -26.14
N ALA A 2 -32.90 25.73 -25.74
CA ALA A 2 -33.64 24.49 -25.62
C ALA A 2 -33.07 23.74 -24.41
N ARG A 3 -33.90 23.63 -23.38
CA ARG A 3 -33.58 22.89 -22.14
C ARG A 3 -33.85 21.41 -22.36
N LEU A 4 -32.85 20.56 -22.24
CA LEU A 4 -33.06 19.11 -22.20
C LEU A 4 -33.35 18.72 -20.74
N ALA A 5 -34.56 18.22 -20.51
CA ALA A 5 -34.93 17.62 -19.24
C ALA A 5 -34.52 16.14 -19.23
N VAL A 6 -33.72 15.76 -18.26
CA VAL A 6 -33.37 14.35 -18.00
C VAL A 6 -34.46 13.75 -17.14
N ILE A 7 -35.23 12.80 -17.70
CA ILE A 7 -36.23 12.04 -16.98
C ILE A 7 -35.53 10.89 -16.27
N VAL A 8 -35.52 10.96 -14.93
CA VAL A 8 -35.12 9.84 -14.08
C VAL A 8 -36.31 8.90 -13.94
N SER A 9 -36.27 7.74 -14.59
CA SER A 9 -37.26 6.68 -14.47
C SER A 9 -37.03 5.89 -13.17
N VAL A 10 -37.91 6.06 -12.21
CA VAL A 10 -37.95 5.25 -10.99
C VAL A 10 -38.77 3.98 -11.31
N ILE A 11 -38.07 2.85 -11.41
CA ILE A 11 -38.73 1.53 -11.55
C ILE A 11 -39.03 1.05 -10.12
N THR A 12 -40.29 1.16 -9.73
CA THR A 12 -40.84 0.53 -8.53
C THR A 12 -41.19 -0.93 -8.84
N LEU A 13 -40.42 -1.85 -8.32
CA LEU A 13 -40.70 -3.29 -8.40
C LEU A 13 -41.59 -3.69 -7.21
N SER A 14 -42.88 -3.89 -7.46
CA SER A 14 -43.83 -4.39 -6.47
C SER A 14 -43.64 -5.91 -6.30
N PHE A 15 -43.20 -6.36 -5.14
CA PHE A 15 -43.15 -7.76 -4.78
C PHE A 15 -44.47 -8.18 -4.10
N VAL A 16 -45.18 -9.13 -4.74
CA VAL A 16 -46.34 -9.80 -4.19
C VAL A 16 -45.88 -10.86 -3.19
N LEU A 17 -46.32 -10.72 -1.93
CA LEU A 17 -46.11 -11.73 -0.90
C LEU A 17 -47.14 -12.85 -1.09
N VAL A 18 -46.66 -14.05 -1.46
CA VAL A 18 -47.41 -15.30 -1.27
C VAL A 18 -46.92 -15.91 0.04
N GLY A 19 -47.78 -16.01 1.00
CA GLY A 19 -47.52 -16.63 2.27
C GLY A 19 -47.48 -18.17 2.14
N CYS A 20 -46.45 -18.78 2.72
CA CYS A 20 -46.49 -20.18 3.15
C CYS A 20 -45.86 -20.30 4.54
N ASN A 21 -46.67 -20.85 5.43
CA ASN A 21 -46.36 -21.12 6.82
C ASN A 21 -45.43 -22.36 6.91
N GLY A 22 -44.29 -22.23 7.56
CA GLY A 22 -43.39 -23.33 7.81
C GLY A 22 -42.31 -22.91 8.79
N LYS A 23 -42.40 -23.45 10.01
CA LYS A 23 -41.38 -23.31 11.06
C LYS A 23 -40.09 -23.99 10.61
N ASP A 24 -39.01 -23.24 10.55
CA ASP A 24 -37.68 -23.68 10.95
C ASP A 24 -36.75 -22.48 10.94
N ALA A 25 -36.09 -22.25 12.08
CA ALA A 25 -35.21 -21.12 12.31
C ALA A 25 -33.85 -21.43 11.71
N ASP A 26 -33.58 -20.99 10.50
CA ASP A 26 -32.23 -20.86 9.98
C ASP A 26 -31.77 -19.39 10.14
N LYS A 27 -30.85 -19.20 11.11
CA LYS A 27 -30.13 -17.94 11.28
C LYS A 27 -29.08 -17.81 10.17
N SER A 28 -29.53 -17.53 8.95
CA SER A 28 -28.61 -17.03 7.94
C SER A 28 -28.24 -15.59 8.35
N GLN A 29 -27.06 -15.46 8.91
CA GLN A 29 -26.40 -14.16 9.02
C GLN A 29 -26.26 -13.62 7.60
N THR A 30 -27.17 -12.71 7.24
CA THR A 30 -26.94 -11.84 6.11
C THR A 30 -25.73 -11.01 6.43
N LEU A 31 -24.59 -11.39 5.83
CA LEU A 31 -23.44 -10.50 5.72
C LEU A 31 -23.93 -9.25 5.00
N ASN A 32 -24.25 -8.22 5.76
CA ASN A 32 -24.40 -6.87 5.25
C ASN A 32 -23.03 -6.47 4.70
N THR A 33 -22.77 -6.82 3.46
CA THR A 33 -21.72 -6.18 2.68
C THR A 33 -22.24 -4.78 2.37
N GLU A 34 -22.08 -3.89 3.33
CA GLU A 34 -22.28 -2.46 3.11
C GLU A 34 -21.36 -2.09 1.95
N VAL A 35 -21.94 -1.78 0.80
CA VAL A 35 -21.20 -1.28 -0.37
C VAL A 35 -20.75 0.13 0.01
N ILE A 36 -19.58 0.18 0.66
CA ILE A 36 -18.97 1.43 1.12
C ILE A 36 -18.64 2.25 -0.12
N ALA A 37 -19.24 3.44 -0.21
CA ALA A 37 -19.11 4.28 -1.39
C ALA A 37 -17.62 4.64 -1.68
N PRO A 38 -17.18 4.65 -2.95
CA PRO A 38 -15.81 5.02 -3.33
C PRO A 38 -15.37 6.39 -2.82
N SER A 39 -16.30 7.31 -2.55
CA SER A 39 -16.07 8.62 -1.95
C SER A 39 -15.41 8.53 -0.57
N ASP A 40 -15.83 7.55 0.27
CA ASP A 40 -15.34 7.43 1.65
C ASP A 40 -13.91 6.87 1.70
N ALA A 41 -13.56 5.99 0.77
CA ALA A 41 -12.20 5.50 0.62
C ALA A 41 -11.23 6.63 0.26
N ASN A 42 -11.61 7.45 -0.73
CA ASN A 42 -10.81 8.59 -1.15
C ASN A 42 -10.67 9.64 -0.04
N ALA A 43 -11.74 9.90 0.71
CA ALA A 43 -11.71 10.86 1.82
C ALA A 43 -10.76 10.40 2.94
N LEU A 44 -10.85 9.13 3.35
CA LEU A 44 -10.00 8.59 4.41
C LEU A 44 -8.52 8.53 3.99
N TYR A 45 -8.24 8.14 2.74
CA TYR A 45 -6.91 8.18 2.17
C TYR A 45 -6.35 9.61 2.11
N ALA A 46 -7.14 10.58 1.63
CA ALA A 46 -6.75 11.99 1.55
C ALA A 46 -6.48 12.60 2.93
N GLU A 47 -7.25 12.23 3.95
CA GLU A 47 -7.01 12.64 5.33
C GLU A 47 -5.64 12.12 5.84
N ALA A 48 -5.30 10.87 5.55
CA ALA A 48 -4.00 10.30 5.91
C ALA A 48 -2.84 11.05 5.23
N VAL A 49 -2.95 11.30 3.92
CA VAL A 49 -1.97 12.08 3.14
C VAL A 49 -1.83 13.52 3.67
N HIS A 50 -2.94 14.14 4.04
CA HIS A 50 -2.93 15.49 4.61
C HIS A 50 -2.17 15.56 5.93
N LEU A 51 -2.43 14.62 6.85
CA LEU A 51 -1.72 14.53 8.13
C LEU A 51 -0.22 14.27 7.94
N GLU A 52 0.14 13.40 6.99
CA GLU A 52 1.54 13.16 6.60
C GLU A 52 2.20 14.46 6.10
N GLY A 53 1.53 15.20 5.21
CA GLY A 53 2.01 16.47 4.68
C GLY A 53 2.18 17.56 5.75
N GLN A 54 1.26 17.63 6.70
CA GLN A 54 1.33 18.57 7.84
C GLN A 54 2.49 18.25 8.81
N ALA A 55 2.99 17.02 8.80
CA ALA A 55 4.11 16.64 9.67
C ALA A 55 5.41 17.42 9.36
N GLY A 56 5.53 17.99 8.17
CA GLY A 56 6.65 18.82 7.76
C GLY A 56 7.68 18.12 6.87
N PRO A 57 8.49 18.90 6.13
CA PRO A 57 9.38 18.34 5.09
C PRO A 57 10.70 17.78 5.63
N LEU A 58 11.34 18.42 6.59
CA LEU A 58 12.69 18.07 7.10
C LEU A 58 12.64 17.46 8.49
N ILE A 59 12.15 18.24 9.47
CA ILE A 59 11.95 17.77 10.84
C ILE A 59 10.46 17.48 10.97
N LYS A 60 10.12 16.20 10.95
CA LYS A 60 8.72 15.80 10.93
C LYS A 60 8.14 15.70 12.33
N ASN A 61 6.91 16.16 12.49
CA ASN A 61 6.14 15.98 13.72
C ASN A 61 5.69 14.52 13.86
N GLU A 62 6.32 13.78 14.77
CA GLU A 62 6.03 12.36 14.98
C GLU A 62 4.57 12.09 15.38
N THR A 63 3.95 12.98 16.14
CA THR A 63 2.53 12.83 16.54
C THR A 63 1.62 12.85 15.32
N LEU A 64 1.87 13.74 14.36
CA LEU A 64 1.12 13.80 13.10
C LEU A 64 1.40 12.58 12.23
N LEU A 65 2.66 12.11 12.18
CA LEU A 65 3.00 10.88 11.47
C LEU A 65 2.26 9.66 12.04
N ARG A 66 2.18 9.53 13.36
CA ARG A 66 1.43 8.44 14.01
C ARG A 66 -0.06 8.52 13.71
N LYS A 67 -0.65 9.72 13.71
CA LYS A 67 -2.04 9.92 13.29
C LYS A 67 -2.25 9.56 11.81
N ALA A 68 -1.30 9.88 10.93
CA ALA A 68 -1.35 9.47 9.54
C ALA A 68 -1.31 7.93 9.40
N LEU A 69 -0.43 7.25 10.15
CA LEU A 69 -0.38 5.78 10.19
C LEU A 69 -1.72 5.18 10.63
N ASP A 70 -2.37 5.73 11.64
CA ASP A 70 -3.69 5.26 12.10
C ASP A 70 -4.74 5.40 11.00
N LYS A 71 -4.73 6.50 10.24
CA LYS A 71 -5.65 6.71 9.11
C LYS A 71 -5.36 5.78 7.94
N TYR A 72 -4.08 5.56 7.59
CA TYR A 72 -3.70 4.57 6.58
C TYR A 72 -4.10 3.15 6.99
N ASN A 73 -3.92 2.76 8.25
CA ASN A 73 -4.36 1.46 8.76
C ASN A 73 -5.88 1.29 8.67
N GLN A 74 -6.65 2.33 9.04
CA GLN A 74 -8.10 2.33 8.88
C GLN A 74 -8.49 2.19 7.41
N PHE A 75 -7.80 2.91 6.51
CA PHE A 75 -8.02 2.83 5.07
C PHE A 75 -7.80 1.40 4.54
N ILE A 76 -6.65 0.80 4.83
CA ILE A 76 -6.31 -0.56 4.38
C ILE A 76 -7.30 -1.59 4.93
N SER A 77 -7.74 -1.42 6.20
CA SER A 77 -8.70 -2.34 6.82
C SER A 77 -10.10 -2.25 6.22
N LYS A 78 -10.58 -1.02 5.94
CA LYS A 78 -11.92 -0.78 5.41
C LYS A 78 -12.02 -0.99 3.90
N TYR A 79 -10.95 -0.74 3.16
CA TYR A 79 -10.94 -0.72 1.70
C TYR A 79 -9.83 -1.60 1.10
N PRO A 80 -9.80 -2.91 1.42
CA PRO A 80 -8.72 -3.82 1.03
C PRO A 80 -8.57 -4.01 -0.49
N ASN A 81 -9.59 -3.62 -1.25
CA ASN A 81 -9.60 -3.72 -2.73
C ASN A 81 -9.44 -2.35 -3.41
N SER A 82 -9.01 -1.32 -2.67
CA SER A 82 -8.79 0.01 -3.26
C SER A 82 -7.58 0.00 -4.18
N ASP A 83 -7.66 0.77 -5.27
CA ASP A 83 -6.54 1.06 -6.18
C ASP A 83 -5.38 1.84 -5.54
N LYS A 84 -5.59 2.37 -4.33
CA LYS A 84 -4.59 3.12 -3.56
C LYS A 84 -3.95 2.31 -2.42
N ILE A 85 -4.24 1.01 -2.35
CA ILE A 85 -3.80 0.19 -1.20
C ILE A 85 -2.27 0.03 -1.16
N ASP A 86 -1.65 -0.14 -2.32
CA ASP A 86 -0.19 -0.24 -2.44
C ASP A 86 0.51 1.10 -2.16
N ASP A 87 -0.07 2.22 -2.63
CA ASP A 87 0.46 3.55 -2.29
C ASP A 87 0.33 3.85 -0.80
N ALA A 88 -0.79 3.49 -0.17
CA ALA A 88 -0.94 3.61 1.29
C ALA A 88 0.14 2.82 2.03
N ALA A 89 0.41 1.58 1.63
CA ALA A 89 1.47 0.77 2.21
C ALA A 89 2.87 1.39 1.99
N PHE A 90 3.13 1.93 0.79
CA PHE A 90 4.39 2.61 0.48
C PHE A 90 4.63 3.83 1.38
N ARG A 91 3.61 4.66 1.57
CA ARG A 91 3.65 5.83 2.46
C ARG A 91 3.87 5.44 3.91
N MET A 92 3.12 4.45 4.39
CA MET A 92 3.33 3.90 5.74
C MET A 92 4.76 3.41 5.95
N ALA A 93 5.33 2.70 4.95
CA ALA A 93 6.72 2.25 5.01
C ALA A 93 7.70 3.42 5.17
N GLY A 94 7.52 4.51 4.42
CA GLY A 94 8.32 5.72 4.55
C GLY A 94 8.19 6.39 5.93
N ILE A 95 7.00 6.40 6.50
CA ILE A 95 6.78 6.92 7.86
C ILE A 95 7.49 6.04 8.90
N TYR A 96 7.37 4.71 8.81
CA TYR A 96 8.06 3.78 9.71
C TYR A 96 9.58 3.88 9.59
N GLU A 97 10.10 4.05 8.35
CA GLU A 97 11.53 4.29 8.10
C GLU A 97 12.01 5.57 8.82
N TYR A 98 11.26 6.67 8.71
CA TYR A 98 11.56 7.91 9.43
C TYR A 98 11.54 7.72 10.96
N LEU A 99 10.56 7.00 11.48
CA LEU A 99 10.42 6.67 12.90
C LEU A 99 11.42 5.60 13.38
N LYS A 100 12.29 5.10 12.50
CA LYS A 100 13.29 4.04 12.75
C LYS A 100 12.67 2.69 13.15
N ASP A 101 11.39 2.49 12.87
CA ASP A 101 10.74 1.19 12.99
C ASP A 101 10.96 0.38 11.71
N TYR A 102 12.20 -0.07 11.56
CA TYR A 102 12.67 -0.72 10.34
C TYR A 102 11.94 -2.03 10.03
N THR A 103 11.47 -2.75 11.05
CA THR A 103 10.70 -3.98 10.87
C THR A 103 9.36 -3.70 10.20
N ASN A 104 8.63 -2.69 10.68
CA ASN A 104 7.37 -2.29 10.07
C ASN A 104 7.58 -1.59 8.73
N ALA A 105 8.67 -0.85 8.54
CA ALA A 105 9.04 -0.27 7.25
C ALA A 105 9.20 -1.36 6.17
N VAL A 106 10.03 -2.39 6.44
CA VAL A 106 10.24 -3.51 5.50
C VAL A 106 8.93 -4.22 5.21
N ARG A 107 8.13 -4.54 6.24
CA ARG A 107 6.82 -5.21 6.05
C ARG A 107 5.91 -4.43 5.10
N ASN A 108 5.83 -3.11 5.24
CA ASN A 108 4.95 -2.30 4.42
C ASN A 108 5.52 -2.07 3.01
N TYR A 109 6.85 -1.93 2.83
CA TYR A 109 7.46 -1.97 1.50
C TYR A 109 7.19 -3.31 0.80
N GLN A 110 7.24 -4.45 1.51
CA GLN A 110 6.90 -5.75 0.94
C GLN A 110 5.43 -5.83 0.52
N ARG A 111 4.49 -5.35 1.35
CA ARG A 111 3.06 -5.27 0.99
C ARG A 111 2.82 -4.47 -0.27
N THR A 112 3.54 -3.35 -0.45
CA THR A 112 3.43 -2.50 -1.64
C THR A 112 3.55 -3.32 -2.93
N TYR A 113 4.62 -4.10 -3.08
CA TYR A 113 4.82 -4.90 -4.29
C TYR A 113 4.13 -6.25 -4.31
N GLN A 114 3.61 -6.72 -3.17
CA GLN A 114 2.72 -7.88 -3.12
C GLN A 114 1.31 -7.53 -3.63
N TRP A 115 0.81 -6.37 -3.25
CA TRP A 115 -0.52 -5.92 -3.68
C TRP A 115 -0.51 -5.38 -5.11
N ASN A 116 0.55 -4.73 -5.52
CA ASN A 116 0.75 -4.26 -6.89
C ASN A 116 2.14 -4.65 -7.41
N PRO A 117 2.27 -5.81 -8.09
CA PRO A 117 3.54 -6.26 -8.67
C PRO A 117 4.12 -5.30 -9.71
N GLN A 118 3.29 -4.45 -10.30
CA GLN A 118 3.69 -3.42 -11.27
C GLN A 118 4.15 -2.12 -10.61
N THR A 119 3.98 -2.02 -9.30
CA THR A 119 4.43 -0.84 -8.55
C THR A 119 5.91 -0.55 -8.79
N PRO A 120 6.34 0.72 -8.78
CA PRO A 120 7.74 1.09 -8.98
C PRO A 120 8.69 0.26 -8.11
N THR A 121 9.73 -0.26 -8.71
CA THR A 121 10.74 -1.15 -8.11
C THR A 121 11.43 -0.58 -6.87
N VAL A 122 11.30 0.73 -6.64
CA VAL A 122 11.84 1.45 -5.47
C VAL A 122 11.44 0.80 -4.13
N ALA A 123 10.21 0.28 -4.01
CA ALA A 123 9.78 -0.38 -2.78
C ALA A 123 10.62 -1.64 -2.47
N ARG A 124 10.98 -2.43 -3.51
CA ARG A 124 11.87 -3.59 -3.34
C ARG A 124 13.27 -3.17 -2.92
N PHE A 125 13.85 -2.17 -3.59
CA PHE A 125 15.17 -1.66 -3.25
C PHE A 125 15.22 -1.11 -1.82
N LYS A 126 14.22 -0.33 -1.40
CA LYS A 126 14.14 0.19 -0.03
C LYS A 126 14.00 -0.92 1.00
N ALA A 127 13.17 -1.93 0.75
CA ALA A 127 13.06 -3.09 1.64
C ALA A 127 14.41 -3.82 1.77
N ALA A 128 15.08 -4.10 0.65
CA ALA A 128 16.39 -4.75 0.63
C ALA A 128 17.45 -3.91 1.36
N TYR A 129 17.49 -2.61 1.08
CA TYR A 129 18.44 -1.70 1.72
C TYR A 129 18.29 -1.67 3.25
N ILE A 130 17.06 -1.59 3.75
CA ILE A 130 16.81 -1.61 5.20
C ILE A 130 17.17 -2.96 5.82
N LEU A 131 16.84 -4.08 5.15
CA LEU A 131 17.24 -5.42 5.60
C LEU A 131 18.74 -5.55 5.72
N ASP A 132 19.47 -5.05 4.72
CA ASP A 132 20.93 -5.12 4.67
C ASP A 132 21.60 -4.22 5.72
N THR A 133 21.23 -2.93 5.74
CA THR A 133 21.99 -1.90 6.46
C THR A 133 21.51 -1.65 7.89
N GLN A 134 20.21 -1.82 8.15
CA GLN A 134 19.61 -1.53 9.45
C GLN A 134 19.30 -2.77 10.26
N LEU A 135 18.91 -3.87 9.61
CA LEU A 135 18.52 -5.11 10.28
C LEU A 135 19.57 -6.21 10.20
N GLY A 136 20.65 -6.03 9.41
CA GLY A 136 21.74 -7.02 9.26
C GLY A 136 21.30 -8.33 8.57
N ARG A 137 20.10 -8.37 7.98
CA ARG A 137 19.51 -9.53 7.31
C ARG A 137 19.99 -9.64 5.86
N ARG A 138 21.30 -9.84 5.69
CA ARG A 138 21.97 -9.77 4.39
C ARG A 138 21.49 -10.81 3.38
N ALA A 139 21.20 -12.03 3.82
CA ALA A 139 20.70 -13.09 2.93
C ALA A 139 19.33 -12.73 2.33
N ASP A 140 18.42 -12.21 3.17
CA ASP A 140 17.11 -11.76 2.71
C ASP A 140 17.20 -10.54 1.81
N ALA A 141 18.11 -9.62 2.14
CA ALA A 141 18.38 -8.44 1.32
C ALA A 141 18.89 -8.82 -0.07
N LEU A 142 19.85 -9.75 -0.15
CA LEU A 142 20.41 -10.25 -1.40
C LEU A 142 19.32 -10.80 -2.32
N GLN A 143 18.42 -11.62 -1.78
CA GLN A 143 17.31 -12.18 -2.54
C GLN A 143 16.41 -11.08 -3.13
N ILE A 144 16.08 -10.07 -2.31
CA ILE A 144 15.18 -8.97 -2.76
C ILE A 144 15.90 -8.06 -3.76
N TYR A 145 17.20 -7.78 -3.59
CA TYR A 145 18.00 -7.03 -4.58
C TYR A 145 18.00 -7.73 -5.95
N GLN A 146 18.27 -9.05 -5.97
CA GLN A 146 18.26 -9.84 -7.20
C GLN A 146 16.87 -9.86 -7.85
N GLU A 147 15.79 -10.02 -7.07
CA GLU A 147 14.42 -9.93 -7.57
C GLU A 147 14.13 -8.55 -8.16
N ALA A 148 14.51 -7.47 -7.47
CA ALA A 148 14.31 -6.11 -7.94
C ALA A 148 15.03 -5.87 -9.27
N LEU A 149 16.30 -6.27 -9.38
CA LEU A 149 17.09 -6.13 -10.60
C LEU A 149 16.51 -6.94 -11.77
N SER A 150 15.92 -8.11 -11.51
CA SER A 150 15.30 -8.93 -12.56
C SER A 150 14.01 -8.34 -13.11
N LYS A 151 13.32 -7.50 -12.34
CA LYS A 151 12.00 -6.90 -12.71
C LYS A 151 12.11 -5.49 -13.27
N ILE A 152 13.29 -4.86 -13.17
CA ILE A 152 13.42 -3.48 -13.60
C ILE A 152 13.48 -3.40 -15.12
N THR A 153 12.59 -2.63 -15.69
CA THR A 153 12.77 -2.13 -17.06
C THR A 153 13.84 -1.05 -17.04
N LYS A 154 14.80 -1.10 -17.99
CA LYS A 154 15.91 -0.14 -18.09
C LYS A 154 15.38 1.28 -18.37
N SER A 155 14.86 1.92 -17.33
CA SER A 155 14.51 3.34 -17.36
C SER A 155 15.50 4.12 -16.49
N ASN A 156 15.84 5.33 -16.88
CA ASN A 156 16.76 6.18 -16.11
C ASN A 156 16.19 6.62 -14.75
N GLU A 157 14.91 6.41 -14.53
CA GLU A 157 14.17 6.90 -13.36
C GLU A 157 14.67 6.32 -12.03
N HIS A 158 15.24 5.09 -12.05
CA HIS A 158 15.71 4.41 -10.85
C HIS A 158 17.19 4.07 -10.87
N ARG A 159 17.97 4.73 -11.72
CA ARG A 159 19.39 4.40 -11.98
C ARG A 159 20.21 4.27 -10.70
N LEU A 160 20.07 5.21 -9.76
CA LEU A 160 20.83 5.18 -8.50
C LEU A 160 20.50 3.95 -7.64
N TRP A 161 19.26 3.53 -7.61
CA TRP A 161 18.85 2.32 -6.89
C TRP A 161 19.35 1.04 -7.56
N VAL A 162 19.42 1.03 -8.88
CA VAL A 162 19.98 -0.08 -9.66
C VAL A 162 21.48 -0.20 -9.40
N GLU A 163 22.23 0.89 -9.54
CA GLU A 163 23.66 0.93 -9.30
C GLU A 163 23.99 0.47 -7.88
N LEU A 164 23.27 0.98 -6.87
CA LEU A 164 23.43 0.55 -5.49
C LEU A 164 23.16 -0.94 -5.32
N ALA A 165 22.07 -1.45 -5.88
CA ALA A 165 21.69 -2.85 -5.75
C ALA A 165 22.71 -3.77 -6.45
N GLU A 166 23.17 -3.43 -7.65
CA GLU A 166 24.21 -4.18 -8.35
C GLU A 166 25.52 -4.24 -7.56
N GLN A 167 25.91 -3.11 -6.98
CA GLN A 167 27.09 -3.06 -6.12
C GLN A 167 26.89 -3.96 -4.89
N ARG A 168 25.76 -3.83 -4.20
CA ARG A 168 25.50 -4.62 -2.98
C ARG A 168 25.41 -6.12 -3.28
N VAL A 169 24.83 -6.53 -4.40
CA VAL A 169 24.82 -7.94 -4.83
C VAL A 169 26.26 -8.44 -4.99
N LYS A 170 27.13 -7.73 -5.69
CA LYS A 170 28.55 -8.11 -5.86
C LYS A 170 29.29 -8.26 -4.52
N GLU A 171 29.06 -7.32 -3.60
CA GLU A 171 29.65 -7.35 -2.26
C GLU A 171 29.14 -8.54 -1.42
N LEU A 172 27.84 -8.79 -1.46
CA LEU A 172 27.20 -9.86 -0.69
C LEU A 172 27.48 -11.27 -1.25
N THR A 173 27.74 -11.39 -2.57
CA THR A 173 28.11 -12.67 -3.21
C THR A 173 29.63 -12.94 -3.17
N GLY A 174 30.42 -11.98 -2.72
CA GLY A 174 31.90 -12.10 -2.73
C GLY A 174 32.55 -11.86 -4.09
N GLU A 175 31.77 -11.39 -5.09
CA GLU A 175 32.27 -11.05 -6.42
C GLU A 175 32.98 -9.67 -6.45
N ALA A 176 32.77 -8.86 -5.42
CA ALA A 176 33.51 -7.61 -5.28
C ALA A 176 34.98 -7.89 -4.92
N LYS A 177 35.91 -7.47 -5.78
CA LYS A 177 37.34 -7.48 -5.43
C LYS A 177 37.54 -6.64 -4.17
N PRO A 178 38.29 -7.11 -3.16
CA PRO A 178 38.67 -6.27 -2.03
C PRO A 178 39.32 -5.00 -2.58
N GLN A 179 38.77 -3.84 -2.22
CA GLN A 179 39.41 -2.57 -2.53
C GLN A 179 40.71 -2.50 -1.76
N PRO A 180 41.82 -2.04 -2.38
CA PRO A 180 43.14 -1.97 -1.76
C PRO A 180 43.19 -1.01 -0.57
#